data_41265e88dc6533859dc551017d41e896
#
_entry.id   41265e88dc6533859dc551017d41e896
#
_cell.length_a   1.000
_cell.length_b   1.000
_cell.length_c   1.000
_cell.angle_alpha   90.00
_cell.angle_beta   90.00
_cell.angle_gamma   90.00
#
_symmetry.space_group_name_H-M   'P 1'
#
loop_
_entity.id
_entity.type
_entity.pdbx_description
1 polymer ?
#
loop_
_entity_poly.entity_id
_entity_poly.type
_entity_poly.pdbx_seq_one_letter_code
_entity_poly.pdbx_strand_id
1 'polypeptide(L)'
;MTRLSVNINKIATLRNARGGNVPDVLKAARDCERFGAQGITVHPRPDERHIRYQDVLDLKPLVTTEFNIEGYPSESFIQLVTKVIPEQVTLVPDAHDAESVSPPALCEV
;
A
#
# COMPACT_ATOMS: atom_id res chain seq x y z
N MET A 1 -18.81 12.46 1.74
CA MET A 1 -18.31 11.93 3.01
C MET A 1 -16.85 11.52 2.86
N THR A 2 -16.03 11.98 3.76
CA THR A 2 -14.60 11.65 3.75
C THR A 2 -14.40 10.25 4.34
N ARG A 3 -13.64 9.42 3.63
CA ARG A 3 -13.28 8.08 4.11
C ARG A 3 -11.84 8.08 4.56
N LEU A 4 -11.57 7.36 5.63
CA LEU A 4 -10.22 7.19 6.16
C LEU A 4 -9.57 5.98 5.53
N SER A 5 -8.56 6.22 4.70
CA SER A 5 -7.70 5.17 4.18
C SER A 5 -6.37 5.22 4.90
N VAL A 6 -5.92 4.07 5.40
CA VAL A 6 -4.70 4.00 6.21
C VAL A 6 -3.57 3.42 5.35
N ASN A 7 -2.44 4.13 5.29
CA ASN A 7 -1.26 3.69 4.58
C ASN A 7 -0.40 2.84 5.51
N ILE A 8 -0.10 1.61 5.11
CA ILE A 8 0.65 0.66 5.92
C ILE A 8 2.08 0.42 5.43
N ASN A 9 2.61 1.30 4.57
CA ASN A 9 3.97 1.15 4.05
C ASN A 9 5.02 1.08 5.15
N LYS A 10 4.86 1.87 6.22
CA LYS A 10 5.84 1.89 7.31
C LYS A 10 5.91 0.57 8.07
N ILE A 11 4.81 -0.14 8.15
CA ILE A 11 4.80 -1.48 8.75
C ILE A 11 5.69 -2.41 7.94
N ALA A 12 5.58 -2.36 6.61
CA ALA A 12 6.43 -3.16 5.74
C ALA A 12 7.90 -2.74 5.84
N THR A 13 8.18 -1.45 6.00
CA THR A 13 9.54 -0.96 6.19
C THR A 13 10.17 -1.58 7.43
N LEU A 14 9.44 -1.60 8.55
CA LEU A 14 9.92 -2.19 9.79
C LEU A 14 10.15 -3.68 9.65
N ARG A 15 9.21 -4.39 9.01
CA ARG A 15 9.36 -5.82 8.76
C ARG A 15 10.62 -6.10 7.95
N ASN A 16 10.85 -5.35 6.88
CA ASN A 16 11.99 -5.58 6.00
C ASN A 16 13.30 -5.29 6.72
N ALA A 17 13.34 -4.26 7.56
CA ALA A 17 14.52 -3.91 8.33
C ALA A 17 14.89 -5.01 9.33
N ARG A 18 13.91 -5.73 9.85
CA ARG A 18 14.14 -6.82 10.79
C ARG A 18 14.45 -8.15 10.12
N GLY A 19 14.23 -8.25 8.81
CA GLY A 19 14.58 -9.43 8.03
C GLY A 19 13.67 -10.62 8.19
N GLY A 20 12.53 -10.46 8.87
CA GLY A 20 11.56 -11.53 9.07
C GLY A 20 10.17 -11.12 8.62
N ASN A 21 9.16 -11.56 9.34
CA ASN A 21 7.77 -11.24 9.07
C ASN A 21 7.11 -10.47 10.23
N VAL A 22 7.91 -9.79 11.03
CA VAL A 22 7.42 -9.01 12.17
C VAL A 22 7.91 -7.58 12.02
N PRO A 23 7.04 -6.59 12.08
CA PRO A 23 5.58 -6.69 12.20
C PRO A 23 4.91 -7.27 10.96
N ASP A 24 3.81 -7.98 11.16
CA ASP A 24 3.08 -8.65 10.08
C ASP A 24 2.19 -7.65 9.34
N VAL A 25 2.45 -7.46 8.05
CA VAL A 25 1.70 -6.49 7.22
C VAL A 25 0.24 -6.88 7.10
N LEU A 26 -0.05 -8.16 6.93
CA LEU A 26 -1.42 -8.65 6.80
C LEU A 26 -2.21 -8.43 8.10
N LYS A 27 -1.59 -8.73 9.22
CA LYS A 27 -2.21 -8.50 10.53
C LYS A 27 -2.46 -7.01 10.76
N ALA A 28 -1.51 -6.15 10.38
CA ALA A 28 -1.67 -4.72 10.53
C ALA A 28 -2.87 -4.20 9.72
N ALA A 29 -3.05 -4.69 8.49
CA ALA A 29 -4.20 -4.30 7.67
C ALA A 29 -5.52 -4.72 8.33
N ARG A 30 -5.59 -5.95 8.82
CA ARG A 30 -6.79 -6.44 9.52
C ARG A 30 -7.09 -5.62 10.78
N ASP A 31 -6.06 -5.30 11.54
CA ASP A 31 -6.22 -4.53 12.77
C ASP A 31 -6.69 -3.11 12.46
N CYS A 32 -6.17 -2.49 11.41
CA CYS A 32 -6.63 -1.17 10.98
C CYS A 32 -8.12 -1.20 10.63
N GLU A 33 -8.57 -2.21 9.91
CA GLU A 33 -9.99 -2.33 9.57
C GLU A 33 -10.83 -2.55 10.81
N ARG A 34 -10.37 -3.36 11.76
CA ARG A 34 -11.07 -3.60 13.03
C ARG A 34 -11.25 -2.32 13.81
N PHE A 35 -10.31 -1.40 13.74
CA PHE A 35 -10.35 -0.15 14.47
C PHE A 35 -11.01 0.99 13.68
N GLY A 36 -11.62 0.68 12.55
CA GLY A 36 -12.46 1.63 11.86
C GLY A 36 -11.92 2.21 10.56
N ALA A 37 -10.78 1.73 10.06
CA ALA A 37 -10.28 2.19 8.78
C ALA A 37 -11.27 1.80 7.67
N GLN A 38 -11.50 2.72 6.76
CA GLN A 38 -12.44 2.54 5.66
C GLN A 38 -11.74 2.18 4.36
N GLY A 39 -10.43 2.08 4.39
CA GLY A 39 -9.60 1.66 3.28
C GLY A 39 -8.18 1.38 3.72
N ILE A 40 -7.48 0.59 2.92
CA ILE A 40 -6.06 0.30 3.13
C ILE A 40 -5.31 0.74 1.88
N THR A 41 -4.27 1.53 2.09
CA THR A 41 -3.44 2.06 1.00
C THR A 41 -2.04 1.50 1.09
N VAL A 42 -1.51 1.04 -0.03
CA VAL A 42 -0.15 0.53 -0.14
C VAL A 42 0.53 1.12 -1.37
N HIS A 43 1.85 1.28 -1.30
CA HIS A 43 2.65 1.74 -2.42
C HIS A 43 3.77 0.75 -2.69
N PRO A 44 3.55 -0.28 -3.52
CA PRO A 44 4.58 -1.24 -3.87
C PRO A 44 5.54 -0.62 -4.89
N ARG A 45 6.71 -0.19 -4.41
CA ARG A 45 7.73 0.37 -5.29
C ARG A 45 8.38 -0.75 -6.11
N PRO A 46 8.90 -0.44 -7.33
CA PRO A 46 9.57 -1.46 -8.13
C PRO A 46 10.75 -2.13 -7.42
N ASP A 47 11.43 -1.41 -6.54
CA ASP A 47 12.56 -1.97 -5.76
C ASP A 47 12.10 -2.77 -4.54
N GLU A 48 10.80 -2.79 -4.26
CA GLU A 48 10.18 -3.52 -3.16
C GLU A 48 10.81 -3.23 -1.79
N ARG A 49 11.24 -1.97 -1.57
CA ARG A 49 11.88 -1.61 -0.31
C ARG A 49 10.91 -1.56 0.87
N HIS A 50 9.62 -1.42 0.60
CA HIS A 50 8.58 -1.41 1.62
C HIS A 50 7.61 -2.54 1.34
N ILE A 51 6.43 -2.22 0.81
CA ILE A 51 5.46 -3.20 0.35
C ILE A 51 6.04 -3.95 -0.84
N ARG A 52 6.00 -5.27 -0.78
CA ARG A 52 6.42 -6.13 -1.89
C ARG A 52 5.21 -6.44 -2.76
N TYR A 53 5.44 -6.84 -4.00
CA TYR A 53 4.36 -7.23 -4.89
C TYR A 53 3.58 -8.42 -4.32
N GLN A 54 4.27 -9.34 -3.66
CA GLN A 54 3.61 -10.47 -3.00
C GLN A 54 2.69 -10.01 -1.87
N ASP A 55 3.08 -8.96 -1.14
CA ASP A 55 2.21 -8.38 -0.10
C ASP A 55 0.89 -7.92 -0.68
N VAL A 56 0.93 -7.29 -1.87
CA VAL A 56 -0.27 -6.81 -2.55
C VAL A 56 -1.19 -7.98 -2.90
N LEU A 57 -0.62 -9.06 -3.44
CA LEU A 57 -1.38 -10.24 -3.78
C LEU A 57 -2.02 -10.88 -2.55
N ASP A 58 -1.29 -10.90 -1.43
CA ASP A 58 -1.78 -11.47 -0.18
C ASP A 58 -2.84 -10.60 0.47
N LEU A 59 -2.73 -9.27 0.33
CA LEU A 59 -3.68 -8.34 0.91
C LEU A 59 -5.02 -8.33 0.19
N LYS A 60 -5.01 -8.55 -1.12
CA LYS A 60 -6.24 -8.42 -1.92
C LYS A 60 -7.41 -9.26 -1.38
N PRO A 61 -7.24 -10.56 -1.10
CA PRO A 61 -8.35 -11.34 -0.56
C PRO A 61 -8.69 -11.01 0.90
N LEU A 62 -7.77 -10.37 1.61
CA LEU A 62 -7.92 -10.11 3.04
C LEU A 62 -8.59 -8.78 3.33
N VAL A 63 -8.33 -7.75 2.54
CA VAL A 63 -8.88 -6.41 2.75
C VAL A 63 -10.36 -6.42 2.37
N THR A 64 -11.22 -6.06 3.32
CA THR A 64 -12.68 -6.04 3.13
C THR A 64 -13.22 -4.63 2.86
N THR A 65 -12.38 -3.61 3.05
CA THR A 65 -12.71 -2.22 2.78
C THR A 65 -12.17 -1.84 1.41
N GLU A 66 -11.94 -0.55 1.16
CA GLU A 66 -11.38 -0.12 -0.12
C GLU A 66 -9.87 -0.35 -0.15
N PHE A 67 -9.42 -1.15 -1.11
CA PHE A 67 -8.00 -1.38 -1.31
C PHE A 67 -7.48 -0.40 -2.37
N ASN A 68 -6.58 0.50 -1.97
CA ASN A 68 -5.99 1.49 -2.86
C ASN A 68 -4.51 1.18 -3.05
N ILE A 69 -4.09 1.06 -4.31
CA ILE A 69 -2.69 0.82 -4.65
C ILE A 69 -2.15 2.08 -5.30
N GLU A 70 -1.12 2.66 -4.69
CA GLU A 70 -0.43 3.82 -5.23
C GLU A 70 0.81 3.37 -5.99
N GLY A 71 1.13 4.07 -7.07
CA GLY A 71 2.36 3.77 -7.78
C GLY A 71 2.57 4.62 -9.02
N TYR A 72 3.82 4.62 -9.50
CA TYR A 72 4.16 5.19 -10.77
C TYR A 72 3.69 4.24 -11.87
N PRO A 73 3.12 4.73 -12.98
CA PRO A 73 2.55 3.87 -14.03
C PRO A 73 3.62 3.21 -14.89
N SER A 74 4.53 2.47 -14.27
CA SER A 74 5.50 1.63 -14.97
C SER A 74 4.81 0.37 -15.48
N GLU A 75 5.48 -0.36 -16.37
CA GLU A 75 4.92 -1.60 -16.90
C GLU A 75 4.61 -2.60 -15.78
N SER A 76 5.54 -2.77 -14.84
CA SER A 76 5.34 -3.70 -13.74
C SER A 76 4.17 -3.31 -12.86
N PHE A 77 3.99 -2.01 -12.61
CA PHE A 77 2.88 -1.52 -11.82
C PHE A 77 1.54 -1.76 -12.53
N ILE A 78 1.49 -1.46 -13.82
CA ILE A 78 0.27 -1.67 -14.62
C ILE A 78 -0.10 -3.15 -14.63
N GLN A 79 0.87 -4.04 -14.79
CA GLN A 79 0.63 -5.48 -14.74
C GLN A 79 0.09 -5.90 -13.38
N LEU A 80 0.65 -5.36 -12.30
CA LEU A 80 0.22 -5.68 -10.95
C LEU A 80 -1.23 -5.27 -10.71
N VAL A 81 -1.58 -4.02 -11.01
CA VAL A 81 -2.94 -3.53 -10.74
C VAL A 81 -3.97 -4.19 -11.66
N THR A 82 -3.58 -4.56 -12.86
CA THR A 82 -4.46 -5.29 -13.77
C THR A 82 -4.76 -6.69 -13.23
N LYS A 83 -3.79 -7.31 -12.60
CA LYS A 83 -3.94 -8.63 -11.99
C LYS A 83 -4.76 -8.58 -10.71
N VAL A 84 -4.49 -7.58 -9.87
CA VAL A 84 -5.11 -7.47 -8.54
C VAL A 84 -6.52 -6.88 -8.60
N ILE A 85 -6.73 -5.93 -9.50
CA ILE A 85 -8.02 -5.22 -9.65
C ILE A 85 -8.49 -4.66 -8.31
N PRO A 86 -7.74 -3.69 -7.73
CA PRO A 86 -8.15 -3.06 -6.48
C PRO A 86 -9.34 -2.12 -6.70
N GLU A 87 -9.97 -1.68 -5.62
CA GLU A 87 -11.05 -0.71 -5.68
C GLU A 87 -10.58 0.64 -6.20
N GLN A 88 -9.32 1.00 -5.95
CA GLN A 88 -8.77 2.28 -6.36
C GLN A 88 -7.30 2.16 -6.70
N VAL A 89 -6.87 2.91 -7.71
CA VAL A 89 -5.46 3.04 -8.08
C VAL A 89 -5.13 4.53 -8.05
N THR A 90 -4.06 4.91 -7.36
CA THR A 90 -3.60 6.29 -7.31
C THR A 90 -2.24 6.36 -7.99
N LEU A 91 -2.17 7.13 -9.08
CA LEU A 91 -0.91 7.30 -9.80
C LEU A 91 -0.09 8.38 -9.13
N VAL A 92 1.18 8.10 -8.90
CA VAL A 92 2.12 9.04 -8.28
C VAL A 92 3.31 9.23 -9.20
N PRO A 93 4.02 10.38 -9.12
CA PRO A 93 5.19 10.61 -9.96
C PRO A 93 6.32 9.66 -9.62
N ASP A 94 7.27 9.53 -10.57
CA ASP A 94 8.48 8.77 -10.35
C ASP A 94 9.18 9.21 -9.07
N ALA A 95 9.95 8.32 -8.45
CA ALA A 95 10.65 8.61 -7.21
C ALA A 95 11.58 9.83 -7.29
N HIS A 96 12.14 10.09 -8.46
CA HIS A 96 12.98 11.28 -8.67
C HIS A 96 12.18 12.57 -8.61
N ASP A 97 10.92 12.53 -9.01
CA ASP A 97 10.03 13.68 -8.99
C ASP A 97 9.25 13.79 -7.69
N ALA A 98 9.16 12.68 -6.95
CA ALA A 98 8.38 12.63 -5.71
C ALA A 98 8.88 13.59 -4.65
N GLU A 99 10.16 13.96 -4.69
CA GLU A 99 10.73 14.91 -3.73
C GLU A 99 10.15 16.30 -3.89
N SER A 100 9.73 16.67 -5.08
CA SER A 100 9.18 17.99 -5.36
C SER A 100 7.66 18.04 -5.27
N VAL A 101 7.02 16.93 -5.02
CA VAL A 101 5.56 16.82 -4.99
C VAL A 101 5.11 16.38 -3.60
N SER A 102 4.29 17.19 -2.97
CA SER A 102 3.68 16.79 -1.69
C SER A 102 2.64 15.70 -1.95
N PRO A 103 2.72 14.58 -1.23
CA PRO A 103 1.71 13.55 -1.37
C PRO A 103 0.36 14.02 -0.85
N PRO A 104 -0.73 13.41 -1.32
CA PRO A 104 -2.03 13.69 -0.75
C PRO A 104 -2.04 13.41 0.75
N ALA A 105 -2.91 14.10 1.47
CA ALA A 105 -3.02 13.91 2.91
C ALA A 105 -3.65 12.54 3.19
N LEU A 106 -2.81 11.58 3.49
CA LEU A 106 -3.21 10.25 3.93
C LEU A 106 -2.74 10.01 5.35
N CYS A 107 -3.51 9.24 6.09
CA CYS A 107 -3.08 8.82 7.42
C CYS A 107 -2.04 7.70 7.28
N GLU A 108 -0.83 7.94 7.76
CA GLU A 108 0.23 6.93 7.73
C GLU A 108 0.38 6.28 9.10
N VAL A 109 0.57 4.98 9.06
CA VAL A 109 0.81 4.19 10.28
C VAL A 109 2.27 3.80 10.36
#